data_2d94118490a84c795662ae179428a848
#
_entry.id   2d94118490a84c795662ae179428a848
#
_cell.length_a   1.000
_cell.length_b   1.000
_cell.length_c   1.000
_cell.angle_alpha   90.00
_cell.angle_beta   90.00
_cell.angle_gamma   90.00
#
_symmetry.space_group_name_H-M   'P 1'
#
loop_
_entity.id
_entity.type
_entity.pdbx_description
1 polymer ?
#
loop_
_entity_poly.entity_id
_entity_poly.type
_entity_poly.pdbx_seq_one_letter_code
_entity_poly.pdbx_strand_id
1 'polypeptide(L)'
;MKCGVRISKSELGDMFFYVIVNLISVIACEFAFASRKTMGITCVKDFVITYNYKIVPYMAMPVIMLLLISYFRRMYDDNRMVRYVNVRKFYLAVIAGGAVRIAAYVFITAIVVLTGGIISTHGIMNNWNEKNAMAQRVYGGYLTYTESVTVFAGVFITLIFIMFIIMELLLIIYRYVRSWIAG
;
A
#
# COMPACT_ATOMS: atom_id res chain seq x y z
N MET A 1 28.64 -0.76 14.15
CA MET A 1 28.22 -0.06 12.93
C MET A 1 26.84 0.54 13.17
N LYS A 2 26.73 1.86 13.35
CA LYS A 2 25.43 2.54 13.45
C LYS A 2 24.83 2.57 12.04
N CYS A 3 23.87 1.68 11.77
CA CYS A 3 23.08 1.70 10.55
C CYS A 3 22.04 2.84 10.67
N GLY A 4 22.49 4.08 10.54
CA GLY A 4 21.59 5.21 10.46
C GLY A 4 20.90 5.15 9.10
N VAL A 5 19.62 4.85 9.06
CA VAL A 5 18.79 4.97 7.87
C VAL A 5 18.72 6.45 7.52
N ARG A 6 19.64 6.90 6.68
CA ARG A 6 19.67 8.30 6.19
C ARG A 6 18.72 8.36 5.00
N ILE A 7 17.51 8.87 5.24
CA ILE A 7 16.55 9.11 4.17
C ILE A 7 17.14 10.14 3.20
N SER A 8 17.29 9.79 1.95
CA SER A 8 17.81 10.69 0.92
C SER A 8 16.71 11.69 0.48
N LYS A 9 17.13 12.85 -0.09
CA LYS A 9 16.15 13.83 -0.63
C LYS A 9 15.23 13.20 -1.69
N SER A 10 15.74 12.27 -2.50
CA SER A 10 14.94 11.56 -3.50
C SER A 10 13.90 10.64 -2.86
N GLU A 11 14.21 10.00 -1.73
CA GLU A 11 13.27 9.13 -1.00
C GLU A 11 12.14 9.94 -0.36
N LEU A 12 12.45 11.13 0.12
CA LEU A 12 11.42 12.06 0.62
C LEU A 12 10.47 12.50 -0.52
N GLY A 13 11.02 12.77 -1.71
CA GLY A 13 10.24 13.05 -2.92
C GLY A 13 9.32 11.90 -3.32
N ASP A 14 9.82 10.66 -3.29
CA ASP A 14 9.06 9.45 -3.57
C ASP A 14 7.87 9.29 -2.58
N MET A 15 8.10 9.52 -1.29
CA MET A 15 7.06 9.46 -0.26
C MET A 15 6.01 10.56 -0.46
N PHE A 16 6.43 11.79 -0.74
CA PHE A 16 5.53 12.91 -0.99
C PHE A 16 4.66 12.68 -2.21
N PHE A 17 5.24 12.20 -3.31
CA PHE A 17 4.51 11.81 -4.50
C PHE A 17 3.45 10.73 -4.18
N TYR A 18 3.82 9.74 -3.38
CA TYR A 18 2.91 8.67 -2.99
C TYR A 18 1.73 9.17 -2.12
N VAL A 19 1.98 10.14 -1.23
CA VAL A 19 0.90 10.81 -0.47
C VAL A 19 -0.08 11.49 -1.40
N ILE A 20 0.41 12.25 -2.39
CA ILE A 20 -0.46 12.93 -3.38
C ILE A 20 -1.31 11.91 -4.14
N VAL A 21 -0.73 10.81 -4.61
CA VAL A 21 -1.48 9.76 -5.31
C VAL A 21 -2.58 9.17 -4.43
N ASN A 22 -2.30 8.89 -3.16
CA ASN A 22 -3.32 8.38 -2.24
C ASN A 22 -4.43 9.40 -1.97
N LEU A 23 -4.12 10.69 -1.82
CA LEU A 23 -5.13 11.75 -1.65
C LEU A 23 -6.04 11.83 -2.88
N ILE A 24 -5.47 11.84 -4.09
CA ILE A 24 -6.25 11.81 -5.33
C ILE A 24 -7.11 10.56 -5.40
N SER A 25 -6.58 9.41 -4.98
CA SER A 25 -7.29 8.14 -4.97
C SER A 25 -8.47 8.12 -3.99
N VAL A 26 -8.34 8.76 -2.83
CA VAL A 26 -9.45 8.92 -1.86
C VAL A 26 -10.53 9.80 -2.46
N ILE A 27 -10.18 10.94 -3.06
CA ILE A 27 -11.13 11.82 -3.74
C ILE A 27 -11.84 11.08 -4.88
N ALA A 28 -11.11 10.32 -5.70
CA ALA A 28 -11.70 9.51 -6.77
C ALA A 28 -12.64 8.43 -6.22
N CYS A 29 -12.31 7.84 -5.07
CA CYS A 29 -13.16 6.90 -4.36
C CYS A 29 -14.49 7.57 -3.97
N GLU A 30 -14.45 8.74 -3.37
CA GLU A 30 -15.65 9.51 -2.98
C GLU A 30 -16.53 9.82 -4.18
N PHE A 31 -15.95 10.33 -5.28
CA PHE A 31 -16.72 10.62 -6.51
C PHE A 31 -17.33 9.36 -7.12
N ALA A 32 -16.60 8.24 -7.14
CA ALA A 32 -17.12 6.99 -7.67
C ALA A 32 -18.31 6.45 -6.85
N PHE A 33 -18.37 6.75 -5.57
CA PHE A 33 -19.44 6.32 -4.68
C PHE A 33 -20.60 7.29 -4.61
N ALA A 34 -20.34 8.59 -4.63
CA ALA A 34 -21.39 9.62 -4.70
C ALA A 34 -22.27 9.48 -5.94
N SER A 35 -21.70 9.03 -7.07
CA SER A 35 -22.44 8.81 -8.31
C SER A 35 -23.29 7.53 -8.33
N ARG A 36 -23.03 6.58 -7.42
CA ARG A 36 -23.75 5.29 -7.33
C ARG A 36 -24.62 5.24 -6.06
N LYS A 37 -25.78 5.88 -6.09
CA LYS A 37 -26.79 5.86 -4.99
C LYS A 37 -27.15 4.47 -4.44
N THR A 38 -26.71 3.40 -5.07
CA THR A 38 -27.03 1.99 -4.71
C THR A 38 -25.97 1.28 -3.88
N MET A 39 -24.77 1.86 -3.72
CA MET A 39 -23.72 1.30 -2.85
C MET A 39 -23.28 2.38 -1.87
N GLY A 40 -24.15 2.75 -0.94
CA GLY A 40 -23.82 3.73 0.09
C GLY A 40 -22.70 3.20 0.98
N ILE A 41 -21.56 3.91 1.01
CA ILE A 41 -20.61 3.77 2.10
C ILE A 41 -21.27 4.41 3.31
N THR A 42 -21.56 3.60 4.30
CA THR A 42 -22.30 4.04 5.48
C THR A 42 -21.41 4.20 6.69
N CYS A 43 -20.20 3.65 6.65
CA CYS A 43 -19.24 3.71 7.75
C CYS A 43 -17.78 3.62 7.29
N VAL A 44 -16.84 3.93 8.18
CA VAL A 44 -15.40 3.87 7.91
C VAL A 44 -14.95 2.48 7.47
N LYS A 45 -15.53 1.42 8.04
CA LYS A 45 -15.24 0.04 7.62
C LYS A 45 -15.53 -0.19 6.14
N ASP A 46 -16.70 0.23 5.67
CA ASP A 46 -17.09 0.10 4.26
C ASP A 46 -16.13 0.86 3.36
N PHE A 47 -15.73 2.05 3.79
CA PHE A 47 -14.77 2.88 3.05
C PHE A 47 -13.42 2.17 2.91
N VAL A 48 -12.85 1.68 4.01
CA VAL A 48 -11.54 1.00 4.02
C VAL A 48 -11.54 -0.25 3.16
N ILE A 49 -12.56 -1.10 3.30
CA ILE A 49 -12.67 -2.34 2.51
C ILE A 49 -12.82 -2.01 1.03
N THR A 50 -13.68 -1.06 0.70
CA THR A 50 -13.94 -0.71 -0.69
C THR A 50 -12.74 -0.05 -1.35
N TYR A 51 -12.07 0.84 -0.64
CA TYR A 51 -10.82 1.45 -1.10
C TYR A 51 -9.77 0.38 -1.37
N ASN A 52 -9.55 -0.52 -0.42
CA ASN A 52 -8.56 -1.57 -0.57
C ASN A 52 -8.87 -2.53 -1.72
N TYR A 53 -10.14 -2.87 -1.92
CA TYR A 53 -10.53 -3.83 -2.96
C TYR A 53 -10.59 -3.22 -4.37
N LYS A 54 -11.04 -1.96 -4.49
CA LYS A 54 -11.29 -1.34 -5.80
C LYS A 54 -10.24 -0.31 -6.22
N ILE A 55 -9.60 0.37 -5.29
CA ILE A 55 -8.70 1.49 -5.62
C ILE A 55 -7.24 1.06 -5.51
N VAL A 56 -6.87 0.36 -4.44
CA VAL A 56 -5.49 -0.06 -4.20
C VAL A 56 -4.90 -0.83 -5.39
N PRO A 57 -5.56 -1.83 -5.99
CA PRO A 57 -4.99 -2.59 -7.11
C PRO A 57 -4.69 -1.74 -8.34
N TYR A 58 -5.49 -0.72 -8.61
CA TYR A 58 -5.40 0.07 -9.83
C TYR A 58 -4.60 1.37 -9.68
N MET A 59 -4.49 1.90 -8.48
CA MET A 59 -3.82 3.18 -8.22
C MET A 59 -2.59 3.02 -7.32
N ALA A 60 -2.76 2.54 -6.11
CA ALA A 60 -1.69 2.49 -5.12
C ALA A 60 -0.61 1.44 -5.47
N MET A 61 -1.02 0.21 -5.83
CA MET A 61 -0.07 -0.86 -6.18
C MET A 61 0.85 -0.51 -7.36
N PRO A 62 0.35 -0.06 -8.52
CA PRO A 62 1.23 0.31 -9.64
C PRO A 62 2.25 1.38 -9.26
N VAL A 63 1.85 2.36 -8.45
CA VAL A 63 2.77 3.41 -8.01
C VAL A 63 3.83 2.85 -7.06
N ILE A 64 3.45 2.00 -6.09
CA ILE A 64 4.43 1.32 -5.22
C ILE A 64 5.41 0.50 -6.06
N MET A 65 4.92 -0.24 -7.07
CA MET A 65 5.78 -1.02 -7.97
C MET A 65 6.80 -0.13 -8.70
N LEU A 66 6.39 1.01 -9.25
CA LEU A 66 7.28 1.96 -9.89
C LEU A 66 8.33 2.53 -8.91
N LEU A 67 7.91 2.86 -7.69
CA LEU A 67 8.81 3.36 -6.65
C LEU A 67 9.81 2.28 -6.18
N LEU A 68 9.40 1.01 -6.12
CA LEU A 68 10.28 -0.12 -5.84
C LEU A 68 11.29 -0.35 -6.97
N ILE A 69 10.87 -0.27 -8.23
CA ILE A 69 11.78 -0.35 -9.38
C ILE A 69 12.81 0.78 -9.33
N SER A 70 12.38 2.01 -9.04
CA SER A 70 13.27 3.15 -8.85
C SER A 70 14.26 2.92 -7.71
N TYR A 71 13.80 2.33 -6.60
CA TYR A 71 14.65 1.92 -5.49
C TYR A 71 15.68 0.86 -5.91
N PHE A 72 15.27 -0.19 -6.62
CA PHE A 72 16.18 -1.21 -7.11
C PHE A 72 17.22 -0.62 -8.05
N ARG A 73 16.84 0.24 -8.99
CA ARG A 73 17.77 0.94 -9.88
C ARG A 73 18.85 1.68 -9.08
N ARG A 74 18.48 2.36 -8.00
CA ARG A 74 19.43 3.07 -7.11
C ARG A 74 20.33 2.12 -6.30
N MET A 75 19.82 0.96 -5.90
CA MET A 75 20.61 -0.02 -5.14
C MET A 75 21.59 -0.79 -6.02
N TYR A 76 21.19 -1.11 -7.23
CA TYR A 76 22.03 -1.81 -8.21
C TYR A 76 22.96 -0.89 -9.01
N ASP A 77 23.11 0.37 -8.62
CA ASP A 77 24.15 1.24 -9.17
C ASP A 77 25.54 0.69 -8.81
N ASP A 78 26.45 0.65 -9.80
CA ASP A 78 27.77 0.02 -9.68
C ASP A 78 28.58 0.61 -8.53
N ASN A 79 28.49 1.92 -8.31
CA ASN A 79 29.13 2.60 -7.18
C ASN A 79 28.64 2.14 -5.80
N ARG A 80 27.44 1.57 -5.73
CA ARG A 80 26.87 1.02 -4.47
C ARG A 80 27.19 -0.46 -4.33
N MET A 81 27.13 -1.22 -5.42
CA MET A 81 27.42 -2.66 -5.40
C MET A 81 28.84 -2.95 -4.92
N VAL A 82 29.82 -2.19 -5.38
CA VAL A 82 31.24 -2.34 -5.01
C VAL A 82 31.50 -2.17 -3.51
N ARG A 83 30.64 -1.46 -2.79
CA ARG A 83 30.76 -1.29 -1.34
C ARG A 83 30.41 -2.55 -0.53
N TYR A 84 29.76 -3.51 -1.14
CA TYR A 84 29.38 -4.75 -0.49
C TYR A 84 30.37 -5.85 -0.85
N VAL A 85 31.22 -6.22 0.09
CA VAL A 85 32.21 -7.28 -0.05
C VAL A 85 31.57 -8.66 -0.30
N ASN A 86 30.28 -8.82 0.07
CA ASN A 86 29.57 -10.10 0.01
C ASN A 86 28.19 -9.90 -0.64
N VAL A 87 27.94 -10.65 -1.71
CA VAL A 87 26.68 -10.67 -2.46
C VAL A 87 25.47 -10.94 -1.54
N ARG A 88 25.59 -11.86 -0.59
CA ARG A 88 24.51 -12.17 0.35
C ARG A 88 24.16 -10.97 1.23
N LYS A 89 25.15 -10.22 1.71
CA LYS A 89 24.91 -9.00 2.51
C LYS A 89 24.25 -7.93 1.68
N PHE A 90 24.62 -7.80 0.41
CA PHE A 90 23.97 -6.89 -0.51
C PHE A 90 22.48 -7.23 -0.68
N TYR A 91 22.15 -8.50 -0.96
CA TYR A 91 20.77 -8.93 -1.11
C TYR A 91 19.93 -8.67 0.14
N LEU A 92 20.43 -9.03 1.31
CA LEU A 92 19.75 -8.77 2.57
C LEU A 92 19.49 -7.27 2.77
N ALA A 93 20.44 -6.42 2.41
CA ALA A 93 20.25 -4.95 2.47
C ALA A 93 19.18 -4.46 1.51
N VAL A 94 19.11 -5.01 0.29
CA VAL A 94 18.08 -4.66 -0.71
C VAL A 94 16.70 -5.08 -0.22
N ILE A 95 16.56 -6.32 0.25
CA ILE A 95 15.27 -6.85 0.74
C ILE A 95 14.82 -6.07 1.98
N ALA A 96 15.69 -5.89 2.97
CA ALA A 96 15.35 -5.14 4.18
C ALA A 96 14.96 -3.69 3.88
N GLY A 97 15.71 -3.03 2.99
CA GLY A 97 15.39 -1.68 2.56
C GLY A 97 14.07 -1.58 1.79
N GLY A 98 13.75 -2.58 0.97
CA GLY A 98 12.48 -2.69 0.26
C GLY A 98 11.31 -2.92 1.23
N ALA A 99 11.48 -3.83 2.20
CA ALA A 99 10.46 -4.12 3.21
C ALA A 99 10.11 -2.88 4.05
N VAL A 100 11.10 -2.11 4.48
CA VAL A 100 10.88 -0.85 5.21
C VAL A 100 10.07 0.14 4.37
N ARG A 101 10.34 0.23 3.06
CA ARG A 101 9.58 1.12 2.16
C ARG A 101 8.14 0.67 1.99
N ILE A 102 7.92 -0.63 1.81
CA ILE A 102 6.56 -1.19 1.74
C ILE A 102 5.79 -0.86 3.01
N ALA A 103 6.39 -1.10 4.18
CA ALA A 103 5.76 -0.76 5.45
C ALA A 103 5.41 0.73 5.54
N ALA A 104 6.32 1.62 5.12
CA ALA A 104 6.06 3.06 5.09
C ALA A 104 4.93 3.44 4.13
N TYR A 105 4.91 2.88 2.91
CA TYR A 105 3.85 3.14 1.94
C TYR A 105 2.49 2.63 2.40
N VAL A 106 2.42 1.42 2.95
CA VAL A 106 1.17 0.88 3.51
C VAL A 106 0.70 1.71 4.71
N PHE A 107 1.62 2.17 5.55
CA PHE A 107 1.29 3.05 6.67
C PHE A 107 0.72 4.40 6.20
N ILE A 108 1.32 5.01 5.17
CA ILE A 108 0.78 6.23 4.52
C ILE A 108 -0.62 5.96 3.98
N THR A 109 -0.82 4.85 3.26
CA THR A 109 -2.14 4.46 2.75
C THR A 109 -3.14 4.31 3.90
N ALA A 110 -2.77 3.65 4.98
CA ALA A 110 -3.64 3.46 6.15
C ALA A 110 -4.10 4.80 6.75
N ILE A 111 -3.17 5.74 6.96
CA ILE A 111 -3.51 7.07 7.50
C ILE A 111 -4.46 7.81 6.56
N VAL A 112 -4.13 7.87 5.27
CA VAL A 112 -4.93 8.63 4.30
C VAL A 112 -6.31 8.03 4.13
N VAL A 113 -6.42 6.71 4.05
CA VAL A 113 -7.71 6.01 3.88
C VAL A 113 -8.58 6.10 5.13
N LEU A 114 -8.00 5.94 6.31
CA LEU A 114 -8.75 6.09 7.57
C LEU A 114 -9.24 7.53 7.75
N THR A 115 -8.38 8.51 7.47
CA THR A 115 -8.76 9.93 7.55
C THR A 115 -9.86 10.26 6.54
N GLY A 116 -9.70 9.85 5.28
CA GLY A 116 -10.72 10.01 4.24
C GLY A 116 -12.03 9.34 4.63
N GLY A 117 -11.98 8.10 5.11
CA GLY A 117 -13.16 7.38 5.60
C GLY A 117 -13.88 8.10 6.75
N ILE A 118 -13.15 8.64 7.72
CA ILE A 118 -13.73 9.40 8.83
C ILE A 118 -14.44 10.67 8.32
N ILE A 119 -13.81 11.38 7.40
CA ILE A 119 -14.40 12.60 6.81
C ILE A 119 -15.66 12.25 6.00
N SER A 120 -15.58 11.26 5.12
CA SER A 120 -16.68 10.87 4.21
C SER A 120 -17.89 10.31 4.93
N THR A 121 -17.68 9.63 6.07
CA THR A 121 -18.75 8.97 6.83
C THR A 121 -19.15 9.72 8.11
N HIS A 122 -18.71 10.97 8.25
CA HIS A 122 -18.97 11.79 9.44
C HIS A 122 -18.59 11.08 10.76
N GLY A 123 -17.54 10.25 10.73
CA GLY A 123 -17.03 9.55 11.90
C GLY A 123 -17.79 8.27 12.30
N ILE A 124 -18.74 7.80 11.51
CA ILE A 124 -19.43 6.53 11.78
C ILE A 124 -18.46 5.37 11.53
N MET A 125 -17.95 4.78 12.61
CA MET A 125 -16.95 3.73 12.53
C MET A 125 -17.50 2.40 12.02
N ASN A 126 -18.71 2.04 12.46
CA ASN A 126 -19.36 0.76 12.16
C ASN A 126 -20.87 0.91 12.11
N ASN A 127 -21.48 0.38 11.04
CA ASN A 127 -22.92 0.35 10.89
C ASN A 127 -23.36 -1.00 10.24
N TRP A 128 -22.57 -2.05 10.40
CA TRP A 128 -22.82 -3.35 9.78
C TRP A 128 -24.06 -4.07 10.31
N ASN A 129 -24.66 -3.58 11.39
CA ASN A 129 -25.92 -4.11 11.94
C ASN A 129 -27.16 -3.62 11.16
N GLU A 130 -27.00 -2.62 10.29
CA GLU A 130 -28.12 -2.09 9.52
C GLU A 130 -28.37 -2.93 8.23
N LYS A 131 -29.66 -3.14 7.92
CA LYS A 131 -30.10 -3.94 6.75
C LYS A 131 -29.54 -3.46 5.39
N ASN A 132 -29.09 -2.22 5.31
CA ASN A 132 -28.55 -1.62 4.08
C ASN A 132 -27.03 -1.52 4.07
N ALA A 133 -26.36 -2.00 5.11
CA ALA A 133 -24.92 -1.96 5.20
C ALA A 133 -24.27 -2.80 4.08
N MET A 134 -23.13 -2.33 3.58
CA MET A 134 -22.39 -3.02 2.54
C MET A 134 -21.99 -4.45 2.94
N ALA A 135 -21.69 -4.68 4.23
CA ALA A 135 -21.37 -6.00 4.76
C ALA A 135 -22.52 -6.99 4.58
N GLN A 136 -23.76 -6.58 4.80
CA GLN A 136 -24.92 -7.44 4.58
C GLN A 136 -25.13 -7.77 3.10
N ARG A 137 -24.82 -6.83 2.20
CA ARG A 137 -24.93 -7.04 0.75
C ARG A 137 -23.83 -7.94 0.19
N VAL A 138 -22.60 -7.83 0.72
CA VAL A 138 -21.42 -8.56 0.22
C VAL A 138 -21.28 -9.93 0.88
N TYR A 139 -21.57 -10.02 2.18
CA TYR A 139 -21.34 -11.23 2.98
C TYR A 139 -22.62 -11.96 3.42
N GLY A 140 -23.77 -11.57 2.92
CA GLY A 140 -25.02 -12.32 3.13
C GLY A 140 -25.56 -12.31 4.58
N GLY A 141 -25.26 -11.29 5.38
CA GLY A 141 -25.89 -11.09 6.69
C GLY A 141 -25.29 -11.89 7.86
N TYR A 142 -24.25 -12.69 7.63
CA TYR A 142 -23.68 -13.57 8.66
C TYR A 142 -22.58 -12.94 9.52
N LEU A 143 -22.12 -11.75 9.22
CA LEU A 143 -21.10 -11.05 10.02
C LEU A 143 -21.76 -10.11 11.02
N THR A 144 -22.27 -10.68 12.10
CA THR A 144 -23.04 -9.93 13.09
C THR A 144 -22.22 -8.92 13.89
N TYR A 145 -20.93 -9.13 14.10
CA TYR A 145 -20.07 -8.16 14.77
C TYR A 145 -18.60 -8.50 14.58
N THR A 146 -17.92 -7.82 13.67
CA THR A 146 -16.45 -7.84 13.63
C THR A 146 -15.94 -6.47 14.07
N GLU A 147 -15.07 -6.45 15.07
CA GLU A 147 -14.47 -5.20 15.54
C GLU A 147 -13.76 -4.47 14.40
N SER A 148 -13.96 -3.15 14.33
CA SER A 148 -13.37 -2.33 13.28
C SER A 148 -11.85 -2.46 13.22
N VAL A 149 -11.20 -2.56 14.40
CA VAL A 149 -9.76 -2.73 14.52
C VAL A 149 -9.28 -4.03 13.87
N THR A 150 -9.98 -5.13 14.07
CA THR A 150 -9.66 -6.42 13.46
C THR A 150 -9.74 -6.36 11.94
N VAL A 151 -10.77 -5.71 11.40
CA VAL A 151 -10.93 -5.52 9.95
C VAL A 151 -9.79 -4.67 9.39
N PHE A 152 -9.48 -3.54 10.03
CA PHE A 152 -8.40 -2.66 9.56
C PHE A 152 -7.04 -3.33 9.63
N ALA A 153 -6.74 -4.00 10.75
CA ALA A 153 -5.50 -4.76 10.89
C ALA A 153 -5.39 -5.85 9.82
N GLY A 154 -6.45 -6.63 9.59
CA GLY A 154 -6.48 -7.67 8.57
C GLY A 154 -6.23 -7.12 7.17
N VAL A 155 -6.88 -6.03 6.80
CA VAL A 155 -6.72 -5.38 5.49
C VAL A 155 -5.28 -4.91 5.28
N PHE A 156 -4.70 -4.18 6.23
CA PHE A 156 -3.36 -3.61 6.05
C PHE A 156 -2.25 -4.64 6.18
N ILE A 157 -2.39 -5.64 7.06
CA ILE A 157 -1.45 -6.77 7.14
C ILE A 157 -1.45 -7.56 5.82
N THR A 158 -2.62 -7.87 5.29
CA THR A 158 -2.74 -8.57 4.00
C THR A 158 -2.09 -7.75 2.88
N LEU A 159 -2.29 -6.43 2.86
CA LEU A 159 -1.66 -5.55 1.88
C LEU A 159 -0.13 -5.57 1.99
N ILE A 160 0.43 -5.56 3.20
CA ILE A 160 1.88 -5.69 3.42
C ILE A 160 2.41 -7.00 2.82
N PHE A 161 1.75 -8.13 3.09
CA PHE A 161 2.17 -9.43 2.56
C PHE A 161 2.10 -9.49 1.03
N ILE A 162 1.01 -9.01 0.43
CA ILE A 162 0.87 -8.95 -1.03
C ILE A 162 1.97 -8.10 -1.65
N MET A 163 2.23 -6.92 -1.09
CA MET A 163 3.27 -6.02 -1.59
C MET A 163 4.67 -6.59 -1.40
N PHE A 164 4.90 -7.37 -0.34
CA PHE A 164 6.16 -8.06 -0.14
C PHE A 164 6.39 -9.14 -1.19
N ILE A 165 5.39 -9.96 -1.50
CA ILE A 165 5.48 -10.96 -2.58
C ILE A 165 5.75 -10.27 -3.93
N ILE A 166 5.04 -9.18 -4.23
CA ILE A 166 5.26 -8.41 -5.46
C ILE A 166 6.70 -7.85 -5.50
N MET A 167 7.21 -7.35 -4.39
CA MET A 167 8.59 -6.86 -4.30
C MET A 167 9.61 -7.94 -4.65
N GLU A 168 9.45 -9.14 -4.09
CA GLU A 168 10.35 -10.26 -4.38
C GLU A 168 10.30 -10.65 -5.86
N LEU A 169 9.11 -10.72 -6.44
CA LEU A 169 8.95 -10.98 -7.87
C LEU A 169 9.60 -9.89 -8.74
N LEU A 170 9.39 -8.63 -8.41
CA LEU A 170 10.01 -7.50 -9.11
C LEU A 170 11.54 -7.53 -8.99
N LEU A 171 12.08 -7.91 -7.83
CA LEU A 171 13.51 -8.02 -7.63
C LEU A 171 14.12 -9.12 -8.52
N ILE A 172 13.45 -10.28 -8.63
CA ILE A 172 13.88 -11.38 -9.51
C ILE A 172 13.86 -10.92 -10.98
N ILE A 173 12.75 -10.31 -11.42
CA ILE A 173 12.61 -9.80 -12.80
C ILE A 173 13.67 -8.74 -13.10
N TYR A 174 13.86 -7.78 -12.19
CA TYR A 174 14.84 -6.71 -12.36
C TYR A 174 16.26 -7.26 -12.50
N ARG A 175 16.61 -8.25 -11.70
CA ARG A 175 17.91 -8.94 -11.78
C ARG A 175 18.09 -9.66 -13.12
N TYR A 176 17.06 -10.38 -13.57
CA TYR A 176 17.11 -11.12 -14.83
C TYR A 176 17.29 -10.18 -16.03
N VAL A 177 16.48 -9.12 -16.10
CA VAL A 177 16.56 -8.12 -17.18
C VAL A 177 17.93 -7.44 -17.19
N ARG A 178 18.46 -7.06 -16.03
CA ARG A 178 19.79 -6.44 -15.94
C ARG A 178 20.90 -7.38 -16.41
N SER A 179 20.86 -8.66 -16.04
CA SER A 179 21.86 -9.64 -16.50
C SER A 179 21.84 -9.84 -18.01
N TRP A 180 20.68 -9.74 -18.63
CA TRP A 180 20.49 -9.86 -20.07
C TRP A 180 20.98 -8.64 -20.86
N ILE A 181 20.86 -7.43 -20.28
CA ILE A 181 21.34 -6.19 -20.92
C ILE A 181 22.88 -6.03 -20.77
N ALA A 182 23.47 -6.64 -19.75
CA ALA A 182 24.90 -6.52 -19.44
C ALA A 182 25.78 -7.60 -20.11
N GLY A 183 25.21 -8.64 -20.73
CA GLY A 183 25.88 -9.68 -21.52
C GLY A 183 25.81 -9.39 -22.99
#